data_77a2e0e523b43770073e1930fcc509e8
#
_entry.id   77a2e0e523b43770073e1930fcc509e8
#
_cell.length_a   1.000
_cell.length_b   1.000
_cell.length_c   1.000
_cell.angle_alpha   90.00
_cell.angle_beta   90.00
_cell.angle_gamma   90.00
#
_symmetry.space_group_name_H-M   'P 1'
#
loop_
_entity.id
_entity.type
_entity.pdbx_description
1 polymer ?
#
loop_
_entity_poly.entity_id
_entity_poly.type
_entity_poly.pdbx_seq_one_letter_code
_entity_poly.pdbx_strand_id
1 'polypeptide(L)'
;ELSLILRRPPGREAYPGDIFYTHSRLLERAARLSDDLGGGSMTALPIIQTQAGDVSAYIPTNVISITDGQIFLDSDEFYAGQRPAIDAGTSVSRVGGDAQIKAMKKVAGTLRLDIASYNELASFAQFGSDLDAATQAKLARGQRTMEVLKQGLHDPLPVEEQVVTLFALSRGFIDKVEIEDVQRYESELAAYMHANHQDLYDTIKKTGKLPEGDDLQNAVAKFSETFQGTKKQVAEEK
;
A
#
# COMPACT_ATOMS: atom_id res chain seq x y z
N GLU A 1 21.56 6.15 31.65
CA GLU A 1 20.61 6.63 32.65
C GLU A 1 19.52 5.60 32.92
N LEU A 2 18.81 5.07 31.92
CA LEU A 2 17.73 4.10 32.06
C LEU A 2 18.18 2.84 32.82
N SER A 3 19.35 2.29 32.48
CA SER A 3 19.94 1.13 33.17
C SER A 3 20.22 1.41 34.65
N LEU A 4 20.71 2.62 34.93
CA LEU A 4 20.98 3.05 36.32
C LEU A 4 19.68 3.24 37.11
N ILE A 5 18.67 3.88 36.54
CA ILE A 5 17.37 4.10 37.18
C ILE A 5 16.69 2.76 37.51
N LEU A 6 16.74 1.81 36.58
CA LEU A 6 16.15 0.48 36.73
C LEU A 6 17.04 -0.47 37.56
N ARG A 7 18.23 -0.02 38.00
CA ARG A 7 19.25 -0.84 38.70
C ARG A 7 19.54 -2.16 38.00
N ARG A 8 19.64 -2.11 36.65
CA ARG A 8 19.96 -3.25 35.79
C ARG A 8 21.27 -3.04 35.07
N PRO A 9 22.08 -4.07 34.86
CA PRO A 9 23.34 -3.91 34.15
C PRO A 9 23.06 -3.46 32.70
N PRO A 10 23.85 -2.53 32.14
CA PRO A 10 23.73 -2.12 30.76
C PRO A 10 24.15 -3.27 29.83
N GLY A 11 23.39 -3.50 28.79
CA GLY A 11 23.68 -4.42 27.70
C GLY A 11 24.18 -3.70 26.46
N ARG A 12 23.86 -4.25 25.29
CA ARG A 12 24.22 -3.70 23.98
C ARG A 12 23.67 -2.26 23.83
N GLU A 13 24.49 -1.36 23.28
CA GLU A 13 24.18 0.07 23.10
C GLU A 13 23.76 0.76 24.40
N ALA A 14 24.29 0.28 25.53
CA ALA A 14 23.97 0.78 26.89
C ALA A 14 22.48 0.68 27.32
N TYR A 15 21.65 -0.04 26.58
CA TYR A 15 20.29 -0.35 27.00
C TYR A 15 20.29 -1.36 28.16
N PRO A 16 19.24 -1.38 28.98
CA PRO A 16 19.09 -2.45 30.00
C PRO A 16 19.20 -3.84 29.35
N GLY A 17 19.90 -4.77 30.02
CA GLY A 17 20.16 -6.10 29.45
C GLY A 17 18.92 -6.91 29.09
N ASP A 18 17.76 -6.58 29.70
CA ASP A 18 16.46 -7.21 29.44
C ASP A 18 15.52 -6.37 28.56
N ILE A 19 16.04 -5.43 27.77
CA ILE A 19 15.19 -4.55 26.94
C ILE A 19 14.36 -5.36 25.94
N PHE A 20 14.91 -6.41 25.35
CA PHE A 20 14.17 -7.31 24.48
C PHE A 20 12.94 -7.92 25.19
N TYR A 21 13.14 -8.45 26.40
CA TYR A 21 12.05 -9.02 27.19
C TYR A 21 11.00 -7.98 27.57
N THR A 22 11.43 -6.76 27.87
CA THR A 22 10.50 -5.65 28.16
C THR A 22 9.62 -5.31 26.97
N HIS A 23 10.20 -5.20 25.77
CA HIS A 23 9.46 -4.94 24.54
C HIS A 23 8.57 -6.12 24.16
N SER A 24 9.06 -7.35 24.21
CA SER A 24 8.25 -8.53 23.88
C SER A 24 7.03 -8.67 24.80
N ARG A 25 7.17 -8.50 26.11
CA ARG A 25 6.03 -8.49 27.03
C ARG A 25 5.00 -7.43 26.70
N LEU A 26 5.43 -6.26 26.25
CA LEU A 26 4.52 -5.18 25.90
C LEU A 26 3.77 -5.49 24.61
N LEU A 27 4.46 -5.95 23.57
CA LEU A 27 3.90 -6.15 22.25
C LEU A 27 3.09 -7.44 22.12
N GLU A 28 3.49 -8.52 22.78
CA GLU A 28 2.78 -9.81 22.77
C GLU A 28 1.41 -9.79 23.47
N ARG A 29 1.05 -8.68 24.14
CA ARG A 29 -0.30 -8.47 24.63
C ARG A 29 -1.30 -8.18 23.52
N ALA A 30 -0.84 -7.67 22.37
CA ALA A 30 -1.65 -7.48 21.19
C ALA A 30 -1.85 -8.84 20.52
N ALA A 31 -3.02 -9.42 20.73
CA ALA A 31 -3.36 -10.75 20.25
C ALA A 31 -4.86 -10.84 19.93
N ARG A 32 -5.23 -11.89 19.24
CA ARG A 32 -6.63 -12.30 19.11
C ARG A 32 -6.92 -13.39 20.12
N LEU A 33 -7.98 -13.20 20.89
CA LEU A 33 -8.48 -14.21 21.84
C LEU A 33 -9.26 -15.30 21.08
N SER A 34 -9.26 -16.51 21.66
CA SER A 34 -10.14 -17.59 21.21
C SER A 34 -11.60 -17.24 21.42
N ASP A 35 -12.49 -17.89 20.71
CA ASP A 35 -13.94 -17.66 20.81
C ASP A 35 -14.45 -17.97 22.24
N ASP A 36 -13.85 -18.95 22.93
CA ASP A 36 -14.15 -19.29 24.34
C ASP A 36 -13.87 -18.13 25.30
N LEU A 37 -12.97 -17.23 24.95
CA LEU A 37 -12.63 -16.03 25.71
C LEU A 37 -13.27 -14.75 25.14
N GLY A 38 -14.26 -14.89 24.25
CA GLY A 38 -15.01 -13.78 23.67
C GLY A 38 -14.52 -13.30 22.32
N GLY A 39 -13.47 -13.88 21.72
CA GLY A 39 -13.04 -13.63 20.34
C GLY A 39 -12.51 -12.22 20.03
N GLY A 40 -12.26 -11.39 21.07
CA GLY A 40 -11.75 -10.04 20.90
C GLY A 40 -10.34 -10.00 20.32
N SER A 41 -9.97 -8.91 19.67
CA SER A 41 -8.62 -8.72 19.11
C SER A 41 -8.05 -7.33 19.41
N MET A 42 -6.73 -7.27 19.54
CA MET A 42 -5.97 -6.04 19.71
C MET A 42 -4.80 -6.05 18.70
N THR A 43 -4.64 -4.96 17.97
CA THR A 43 -3.51 -4.75 17.06
C THR A 43 -2.61 -3.66 17.63
N ALA A 44 -1.32 -3.92 17.72
CA ALA A 44 -0.31 -2.94 18.10
C ALA A 44 0.44 -2.47 16.84
N LEU A 45 0.60 -1.16 16.71
CA LEU A 45 1.42 -0.51 15.66
C LEU A 45 2.54 0.28 16.33
N PRO A 46 3.64 -0.38 16.78
CA PRO A 46 4.76 0.32 17.39
C PRO A 46 5.51 1.13 16.32
N ILE A 47 5.76 2.39 16.62
CA ILE A 47 6.53 3.29 15.76
C ILE A 47 7.95 3.37 16.30
N ILE A 48 8.92 3.00 15.48
CA ILE A 48 10.34 3.00 15.84
C ILE A 48 11.07 3.96 14.91
N GLN A 49 11.73 4.94 15.52
CA GLN A 49 12.59 5.86 14.80
C GLN A 49 13.95 5.19 14.53
N THR A 50 14.38 5.23 13.26
CA THR A 50 15.72 4.82 12.84
C THR A 50 16.62 6.06 12.70
N GLN A 51 17.92 5.89 12.89
CA GLN A 51 18.91 6.92 12.57
C GLN A 51 19.47 6.65 11.17
N ALA A 52 19.34 7.62 10.28
CA ALA A 52 19.79 7.51 8.88
C ALA A 52 19.30 6.24 8.15
N GLY A 53 18.08 5.77 8.45
CA GLY A 53 17.51 4.57 7.83
C GLY A 53 18.12 3.25 8.32
N ASP A 54 18.98 3.25 9.35
CA ASP A 54 19.61 2.02 9.86
C ASP A 54 18.61 1.15 10.62
N VAL A 55 18.04 0.17 9.89
CA VAL A 55 17.14 -0.84 10.44
C VAL A 55 17.88 -2.00 11.10
N SER A 56 19.21 -2.06 10.98
CA SER A 56 20.06 -3.08 11.60
C SER A 56 20.46 -2.77 13.05
N ALA A 57 20.14 -1.57 13.52
CA ALA A 57 20.37 -1.15 14.90
C ALA A 57 19.64 -2.04 15.91
N TYR A 58 20.03 -1.97 17.17
CA TYR A 58 19.58 -2.91 18.19
C TYR A 58 18.07 -2.89 18.43
N ILE A 59 17.47 -1.73 18.61
CA ILE A 59 16.04 -1.63 18.89
C ILE A 59 15.19 -1.99 17.67
N PRO A 60 15.46 -1.50 16.44
CA PRO A 60 14.73 -1.93 15.25
C PRO A 60 14.75 -3.45 15.04
N THR A 61 15.91 -4.09 15.16
CA THR A 61 16.02 -5.55 14.97
C THR A 61 15.25 -6.34 16.02
N ASN A 62 15.25 -5.89 17.27
CA ASN A 62 14.45 -6.51 18.33
C ASN A 62 12.96 -6.42 18.02
N VAL A 63 12.46 -5.25 17.63
CA VAL A 63 11.03 -5.04 17.35
C VAL A 63 10.60 -5.81 16.10
N ILE A 64 11.41 -5.84 15.04
CA ILE A 64 11.15 -6.66 13.84
C ILE A 64 11.02 -8.14 14.20
N SER A 65 11.83 -8.64 15.14
CA SER A 65 11.77 -10.04 15.55
C SER A 65 10.55 -10.39 16.40
N ILE A 66 10.00 -9.42 17.13
CA ILE A 66 8.81 -9.61 17.99
C ILE A 66 7.52 -9.50 17.17
N THR A 67 7.45 -8.58 16.20
CA THR A 67 6.24 -8.27 15.45
C THR A 67 6.02 -9.20 14.24
N ASP A 68 4.80 -9.22 13.71
CA ASP A 68 4.40 -10.04 12.56
C ASP A 68 4.69 -9.38 11.20
N GLY A 69 5.50 -8.38 11.19
CA GLY A 69 5.92 -7.66 9.99
C GLY A 69 6.32 -6.23 10.30
N GLN A 70 6.77 -5.53 9.30
CA GLN A 70 7.18 -4.14 9.39
C GLN A 70 6.80 -3.37 8.14
N ILE A 71 6.49 -2.09 8.32
CA ILE A 71 6.27 -1.13 7.25
C ILE A 71 7.43 -0.14 7.32
N PHE A 72 8.25 -0.09 6.27
CA PHE A 72 9.33 0.88 6.15
C PHE A 72 8.80 2.16 5.52
N LEU A 73 9.10 3.30 6.17
CA LEU A 73 8.88 4.63 5.64
C LEU A 73 10.22 5.18 5.17
N ASP A 74 10.28 5.55 3.90
CA ASP A 74 11.50 6.03 3.26
C ASP A 74 11.45 7.55 3.06
N SER A 75 12.55 8.24 3.40
CA SER A 75 12.66 9.70 3.26
C SER A 75 12.72 10.14 1.80
N ASP A 76 13.39 9.35 0.95
CA ASP A 76 13.55 9.70 -0.47
C ASP A 76 12.23 9.59 -1.20
N GLU A 77 11.43 8.55 -0.91
CA GLU A 77 10.04 8.42 -1.38
C GLU A 77 9.19 9.61 -0.92
N PHE A 78 9.33 10.04 0.35
CA PHE A 78 8.60 11.19 0.87
C PHE A 78 8.93 12.49 0.12
N TYR A 79 10.21 12.74 -0.13
CA TYR A 79 10.66 13.93 -0.86
C TYR A 79 10.37 13.85 -2.36
N ALA A 80 10.29 12.66 -2.93
CA ALA A 80 9.81 12.42 -4.29
C ALA A 80 8.30 12.65 -4.45
N GLY A 81 7.57 12.85 -3.33
CA GLY A 81 6.13 13.13 -3.36
C GLY A 81 5.26 11.88 -3.26
N GLN A 82 5.85 10.71 -3.03
CA GLN A 82 5.10 9.49 -2.72
C GLN A 82 4.59 9.55 -1.27
N ARG A 83 3.28 9.66 -1.08
CA ARG A 83 2.66 9.77 0.25
C ARG A 83 1.41 8.90 0.32
N PRO A 84 1.36 7.95 1.27
CA PRO A 84 2.39 7.65 2.29
C PRO A 84 3.69 7.14 1.67
N ALA A 85 4.82 7.46 2.30
CA ALA A 85 6.16 7.13 1.83
C ALA A 85 6.56 5.69 2.20
N ILE A 86 5.74 4.72 1.81
CA ILE A 86 5.90 3.30 2.15
C ILE A 86 6.75 2.63 1.08
N ASP A 87 7.92 2.13 1.48
CA ASP A 87 8.68 1.21 0.64
C ASP A 87 8.01 -0.16 0.60
N ALA A 88 7.25 -0.41 -0.44
CA ALA A 88 6.54 -1.67 -0.67
C ALA A 88 7.51 -2.84 -0.98
N GLY A 89 8.71 -2.54 -1.44
CA GLY A 89 9.75 -3.53 -1.79
C GLY A 89 10.31 -4.22 -0.55
N THR A 90 10.71 -3.45 0.45
CA THR A 90 11.37 -3.93 1.66
C THR A 90 10.42 -4.23 2.80
N SER A 91 9.22 -3.64 2.81
CA SER A 91 8.18 -3.92 3.80
C SER A 91 7.71 -5.37 3.75
N VAL A 92 7.49 -5.99 4.91
CA VAL A 92 7.15 -7.41 5.02
C VAL A 92 5.94 -7.59 5.92
N SER A 93 5.05 -8.49 5.54
CA SER A 93 4.00 -9.04 6.41
C SER A 93 4.16 -10.56 6.51
N ARG A 94 4.27 -11.09 7.73
CA ARG A 94 4.34 -12.55 7.95
C ARG A 94 2.97 -13.21 7.74
N VAL A 95 1.88 -12.48 7.98
CA VAL A 95 0.51 -12.95 7.72
C VAL A 95 0.22 -12.92 6.21
N GLY A 96 0.70 -11.87 5.54
CA GLY A 96 0.61 -11.74 4.08
C GLY A 96 -0.81 -11.76 3.54
N GLY A 97 -1.00 -12.50 2.47
CA GLY A 97 -2.29 -12.60 1.80
C GLY A 97 -3.41 -13.22 2.63
N ASP A 98 -3.12 -13.90 3.74
CA ASP A 98 -4.17 -14.51 4.58
C ASP A 98 -4.97 -13.46 5.36
N ALA A 99 -4.42 -12.26 5.55
CA ALA A 99 -5.14 -11.11 6.10
C ALA A 99 -6.05 -10.41 5.09
N GLN A 100 -5.88 -10.68 3.79
CA GLN A 100 -6.62 -10.02 2.73
C GLN A 100 -7.93 -10.76 2.40
N ILE A 101 -8.98 -10.01 2.08
CA ILE A 101 -10.18 -10.57 1.46
C ILE A 101 -9.83 -11.14 0.07
N LYS A 102 -10.60 -12.12 -0.40
CA LYS A 102 -10.32 -12.81 -1.68
C LYS A 102 -10.28 -11.85 -2.88
N ALA A 103 -11.12 -10.82 -2.87
CA ALA A 103 -11.13 -9.78 -3.90
C ALA A 103 -9.80 -9.03 -3.95
N MET A 104 -9.31 -8.54 -2.80
CA MET A 104 -8.03 -7.82 -2.70
C MET A 104 -6.86 -8.72 -3.13
N LYS A 105 -6.81 -9.96 -2.64
CA LYS A 105 -5.78 -10.94 -3.01
C LYS A 105 -5.70 -11.16 -4.53
N LYS A 106 -6.85 -11.11 -5.22
CA LYS A 106 -6.93 -11.31 -6.67
C LYS A 106 -6.44 -10.09 -7.46
N VAL A 107 -6.75 -8.87 -7.02
CA VAL A 107 -6.40 -7.64 -7.75
C VAL A 107 -4.99 -7.13 -7.42
N ALA A 108 -4.51 -7.36 -6.20
CA ALA A 108 -3.20 -6.90 -5.74
C ALA A 108 -2.08 -7.94 -5.88
N GLY A 109 -2.37 -9.14 -6.42
CA GLY A 109 -1.44 -10.27 -6.41
C GLY A 109 -0.10 -10.01 -7.11
N THR A 110 -0.08 -9.20 -8.15
CA THR A 110 1.15 -8.86 -8.91
C THR A 110 1.71 -7.48 -8.55
N LEU A 111 0.95 -6.66 -7.81
CA LEU A 111 1.25 -5.25 -7.59
C LEU A 111 2.66 -5.02 -7.04
N ARG A 112 3.08 -5.81 -6.06
CA ARG A 112 4.42 -5.71 -5.47
C ARG A 112 5.54 -6.01 -6.49
N LEU A 113 5.33 -7.00 -7.34
CA LEU A 113 6.27 -7.35 -8.40
C LEU A 113 6.33 -6.24 -9.47
N ASP A 114 5.18 -5.68 -9.81
CA ASP A 114 5.08 -4.59 -10.78
C ASP A 114 5.82 -3.34 -10.27
N ILE A 115 5.68 -2.99 -8.99
CA ILE A 115 6.43 -1.89 -8.34
C ILE A 115 7.93 -2.17 -8.32
N ALA A 116 8.36 -3.38 -7.94
CA ALA A 116 9.77 -3.75 -7.94
C ALA A 116 10.39 -3.63 -9.34
N SER A 117 9.67 -4.12 -10.37
CA SER A 117 10.10 -4.02 -11.77
C SER A 117 10.16 -2.55 -12.24
N TYR A 118 9.20 -1.73 -11.81
CA TYR A 118 9.22 -0.30 -12.12
C TYR A 118 10.44 0.39 -11.50
N ASN A 119 10.73 0.16 -10.22
CA ASN A 119 11.86 0.79 -9.53
C ASN A 119 13.20 0.41 -10.18
N GLU A 120 13.36 -0.85 -10.57
CA GLU A 120 14.53 -1.32 -11.32
C GLU A 120 14.66 -0.60 -12.67
N LEU A 121 13.60 -0.57 -13.47
CA LEU A 121 13.61 0.08 -14.79
C LEU A 121 13.78 1.59 -14.69
N ALA A 122 13.19 2.25 -13.69
CA ALA A 122 13.33 3.68 -13.46
C ALA A 122 14.78 4.07 -13.15
N SER A 123 15.50 3.23 -12.38
CA SER A 123 16.92 3.43 -12.10
C SER A 123 17.75 3.34 -13.39
N PHE A 124 17.48 2.39 -14.28
CA PHE A 124 18.16 2.29 -15.57
C PHE A 124 17.83 3.46 -16.51
N ALA A 125 16.59 3.93 -16.52
CA ALA A 125 16.16 5.04 -17.36
C ALA A 125 16.91 6.36 -17.05
N GLN A 126 17.35 6.56 -15.82
CA GLN A 126 18.15 7.73 -15.41
C GLN A 126 19.52 7.78 -16.10
N PHE A 127 20.05 6.65 -16.55
CA PHE A 127 21.36 6.58 -17.21
C PHE A 127 21.32 6.79 -18.74
N GLY A 128 20.17 7.19 -19.31
CA GLY A 128 20.07 7.72 -20.68
C GLY A 128 20.19 6.69 -21.80
N SER A 129 19.78 5.45 -21.58
CA SER A 129 19.70 4.46 -22.66
C SER A 129 18.43 4.64 -23.49
N ASP A 130 18.51 4.43 -24.80
CA ASP A 130 17.35 4.30 -25.67
C ASP A 130 16.53 3.08 -25.25
N LEU A 131 15.40 3.33 -24.60
CA LEU A 131 14.51 2.28 -24.12
C LEU A 131 13.59 1.85 -25.29
N ASP A 132 13.42 0.55 -25.44
CA ASP A 132 12.43 0.01 -26.36
C ASP A 132 10.98 0.37 -25.96
N ALA A 133 10.06 0.29 -26.91
CA ALA A 133 8.67 0.65 -26.69
C ALA A 133 7.98 -0.18 -25.58
N ALA A 134 8.37 -1.44 -25.41
CA ALA A 134 7.82 -2.31 -24.38
C ALA A 134 8.27 -1.88 -22.97
N THR A 135 9.54 -1.52 -22.84
CA THR A 135 10.10 -1.00 -21.58
C THR A 135 9.51 0.38 -21.23
N GLN A 136 9.34 1.26 -22.23
CA GLN A 136 8.65 2.54 -22.02
C GLN A 136 7.22 2.35 -21.54
N ALA A 137 6.46 1.39 -22.11
CA ALA A 137 5.10 1.09 -21.68
C ALA A 137 5.06 0.57 -20.23
N LYS A 138 6.01 -0.27 -19.83
CA LYS A 138 6.13 -0.75 -18.43
C LYS A 138 6.44 0.39 -17.47
N LEU A 139 7.36 1.30 -17.83
CA LEU A 139 7.66 2.49 -17.02
C LEU A 139 6.43 3.38 -16.86
N ALA A 140 5.74 3.67 -17.96
CA ALA A 140 4.54 4.49 -17.96
C ALA A 140 3.41 3.88 -17.08
N ARG A 141 3.26 2.56 -17.11
CA ARG A 141 2.32 1.84 -16.24
C ARG A 141 2.77 1.89 -14.79
N GLY A 142 4.06 1.69 -14.51
CA GLY A 142 4.61 1.76 -13.16
C GLY A 142 4.45 3.15 -12.52
N GLN A 143 4.66 4.22 -13.29
CA GLN A 143 4.40 5.59 -12.84
C GLN A 143 2.94 5.79 -12.42
N ARG A 144 1.98 5.28 -13.21
CA ARG A 144 0.55 5.33 -12.86
C ARG A 144 0.24 4.49 -11.64
N THR A 145 0.89 3.33 -11.50
CA THR A 145 0.77 2.48 -10.30
C THR A 145 1.21 3.24 -9.04
N MET A 146 2.34 3.93 -9.11
CA MET A 146 2.82 4.75 -7.98
C MET A 146 1.87 5.91 -7.68
N GLU A 147 1.27 6.52 -8.70
CA GLU A 147 0.29 7.60 -8.51
C GLU A 147 -1.00 7.10 -7.85
N VAL A 148 -1.52 5.94 -8.28
CA VAL A 148 -2.68 5.25 -7.68
C VAL A 148 -2.45 4.90 -6.20
N LEU A 149 -1.23 4.66 -5.79
CA LEU A 149 -0.91 4.31 -4.40
C LEU A 149 -0.75 5.52 -3.48
N LYS A 150 -0.84 6.74 -3.99
CA LYS A 150 -0.86 7.94 -3.16
C LYS A 150 -2.21 8.07 -2.46
N GLN A 151 -2.18 8.56 -1.24
CA GLN A 151 -3.36 8.73 -0.42
C GLN A 151 -3.29 10.06 0.34
N GLY A 152 -4.40 10.75 0.44
CA GLY A 152 -4.52 11.98 1.22
C GLY A 152 -4.30 11.76 2.71
N LEU A 153 -3.85 12.80 3.42
CA LEU A 153 -3.75 12.76 4.87
C LEU A 153 -5.15 12.69 5.50
N HIS A 154 -5.36 11.71 6.38
CA HIS A 154 -6.65 11.45 7.03
C HIS A 154 -7.79 11.09 6.06
N ASP A 155 -7.45 10.53 4.91
CA ASP A 155 -8.40 10.12 3.87
C ASP A 155 -8.34 8.58 3.66
N PRO A 156 -8.89 7.80 4.61
CA PRO A 156 -8.88 6.35 4.50
C PRO A 156 -9.91 5.87 3.47
N LEU A 157 -9.47 5.04 2.52
CA LEU A 157 -10.34 4.47 1.51
C LEU A 157 -10.97 3.15 1.99
N PRO A 158 -12.29 2.94 1.82
CA PRO A 158 -12.94 1.66 2.06
C PRO A 158 -12.34 0.54 1.20
N VAL A 159 -12.33 -0.68 1.72
CA VAL A 159 -11.69 -1.81 1.02
C VAL A 159 -12.32 -2.13 -0.33
N GLU A 160 -13.64 -1.94 -0.47
CA GLU A 160 -14.37 -2.11 -1.72
C GLU A 160 -13.91 -1.11 -2.79
N GLU A 161 -13.66 0.15 -2.44
CA GLU A 161 -13.13 1.16 -3.35
C GLU A 161 -11.69 0.84 -3.76
N GLN A 162 -10.83 0.48 -2.80
CA GLN A 162 -9.47 0.04 -3.08
C GLN A 162 -9.45 -1.13 -4.08
N VAL A 163 -10.34 -2.11 -3.92
CA VAL A 163 -10.45 -3.27 -4.81
C VAL A 163 -10.82 -2.85 -6.22
N VAL A 164 -11.78 -1.94 -6.40
CA VAL A 164 -12.23 -1.48 -7.72
C VAL A 164 -11.15 -0.66 -8.42
N THR A 165 -10.46 0.23 -7.69
CA THR A 165 -9.33 1.01 -8.22
C THR A 165 -8.18 0.10 -8.67
N LEU A 166 -7.78 -0.87 -7.82
CA LEU A 166 -6.75 -1.83 -8.17
C LEU A 166 -7.19 -2.78 -9.29
N PHE A 167 -8.48 -3.09 -9.40
CA PHE A 167 -9.03 -3.82 -10.53
C PHE A 167 -8.87 -3.03 -11.82
N ALA A 168 -9.22 -1.74 -11.82
CA ALA A 168 -9.04 -0.85 -12.97
C ALA A 168 -7.57 -0.77 -13.40
N LEU A 169 -6.64 -0.65 -12.45
CA LEU A 169 -5.21 -0.65 -12.68
C LEU A 169 -4.74 -1.99 -13.28
N SER A 170 -5.11 -3.12 -12.67
CA SER A 170 -4.67 -4.45 -13.09
C SER A 170 -5.15 -4.81 -14.50
N ARG A 171 -6.33 -4.31 -14.89
CA ARG A 171 -6.94 -4.53 -16.20
C ARG A 171 -6.49 -3.52 -17.26
N GLY A 172 -5.66 -2.54 -16.91
CA GLY A 172 -5.10 -1.57 -17.86
C GLY A 172 -6.04 -0.41 -18.23
N PHE A 173 -7.15 -0.22 -17.51
CA PHE A 173 -8.07 0.90 -17.77
C PHE A 173 -7.41 2.26 -17.51
N ILE A 174 -6.42 2.32 -16.62
CA ILE A 174 -5.68 3.53 -16.29
C ILE A 174 -4.49 3.79 -17.25
N ASP A 175 -4.11 2.83 -18.09
CA ASP A 175 -2.90 2.93 -18.93
C ASP A 175 -2.92 4.12 -19.92
N LYS A 176 -4.10 4.60 -20.28
CA LYS A 176 -4.29 5.76 -21.19
C LYS A 176 -4.55 7.08 -20.45
N VAL A 177 -4.70 7.04 -19.12
CA VAL A 177 -4.92 8.24 -18.32
C VAL A 177 -3.59 8.98 -18.14
N GLU A 178 -3.59 10.30 -18.29
CA GLU A 178 -2.40 11.10 -17.98
C GLU A 178 -2.08 11.02 -16.48
N ILE A 179 -0.79 11.06 -16.11
CA ILE A 179 -0.36 10.89 -14.71
C ILE A 179 -1.02 11.94 -13.81
N GLU A 180 -1.13 13.16 -14.28
CA GLU A 180 -1.74 14.29 -13.56
C GLU A 180 -3.24 14.09 -13.30
N ASP A 181 -3.90 13.26 -14.08
CA ASP A 181 -5.34 12.96 -14.00
C ASP A 181 -5.66 11.66 -13.25
N VAL A 182 -4.67 10.88 -12.81
CA VAL A 182 -4.89 9.57 -12.16
C VAL A 182 -5.70 9.71 -10.87
N GLN A 183 -5.36 10.65 -10.01
CA GLN A 183 -6.08 10.90 -8.75
C GLN A 183 -7.53 11.36 -9.00
N ARG A 184 -7.73 12.16 -10.05
CA ARG A 184 -9.08 12.58 -10.45
C ARG A 184 -9.87 11.40 -11.02
N TYR A 185 -9.23 10.55 -11.84
CA TYR A 185 -9.84 9.32 -12.34
C TYR A 185 -10.34 8.43 -11.20
N GLU A 186 -9.54 8.24 -10.15
CA GLU A 186 -9.92 7.43 -8.98
C GLU A 186 -11.13 7.99 -8.26
N SER A 187 -11.13 9.29 -7.96
CA SER A 187 -12.24 9.93 -7.26
C SER A 187 -13.53 9.93 -8.08
N GLU A 188 -13.44 10.19 -9.38
CA GLU A 188 -14.60 10.15 -10.29
C GLU A 188 -15.09 8.72 -10.52
N LEU A 189 -14.19 7.72 -10.61
CA LEU A 189 -14.57 6.30 -10.67
C LEU A 189 -15.34 5.89 -9.42
N ALA A 190 -14.85 6.25 -8.24
CA ALA A 190 -15.52 5.95 -6.98
C ALA A 190 -16.92 6.59 -6.94
N ALA A 191 -17.03 7.87 -7.30
CA ALA A 191 -18.32 8.56 -7.37
C ALA A 191 -19.28 7.92 -8.38
N TYR A 192 -18.79 7.55 -9.57
CA TYR A 192 -19.58 6.86 -10.59
C TYR A 192 -20.10 5.51 -10.11
N MET A 193 -19.24 4.72 -9.46
CA MET A 193 -19.59 3.40 -8.93
C MET A 193 -20.63 3.52 -7.81
N HIS A 194 -20.48 4.49 -6.90
CA HIS A 194 -21.49 4.74 -5.87
C HIS A 194 -22.85 5.15 -6.44
N ALA A 195 -22.85 5.97 -7.48
CA ALA A 195 -24.10 6.45 -8.09
C ALA A 195 -24.83 5.40 -8.92
N ASN A 196 -24.10 4.51 -9.61
CA ASN A 196 -24.68 3.64 -10.63
C ASN A 196 -24.55 2.13 -10.33
N HIS A 197 -23.61 1.73 -9.48
CA HIS A 197 -23.22 0.34 -9.26
C HIS A 197 -22.91 0.04 -7.78
N GLN A 198 -23.70 0.61 -6.87
CA GLN A 198 -23.55 0.41 -5.42
C GLN A 198 -23.66 -1.09 -5.03
N ASP A 199 -24.45 -1.86 -5.77
CA ASP A 199 -24.64 -3.29 -5.61
C ASP A 199 -23.32 -4.09 -5.75
N LEU A 200 -22.42 -3.65 -6.64
CA LEU A 200 -21.11 -4.27 -6.83
C LEU A 200 -20.20 -4.00 -5.61
N TYR A 201 -20.19 -2.79 -5.07
CA TYR A 201 -19.49 -2.49 -3.82
C TYR A 201 -20.05 -3.31 -2.65
N ASP A 202 -21.38 -3.36 -2.52
CA ASP A 202 -22.04 -4.14 -1.48
C ASP A 202 -21.70 -5.63 -1.58
N THR A 203 -21.57 -6.16 -2.78
CA THR A 203 -21.17 -7.54 -3.03
C THR A 203 -19.75 -7.79 -2.54
N ILE A 204 -18.79 -6.91 -2.88
CA ILE A 204 -17.41 -7.02 -2.42
C ILE A 204 -17.36 -6.95 -0.89
N LYS A 205 -18.06 -5.99 -0.30
CA LYS A 205 -18.10 -5.78 1.16
C LYS A 205 -18.69 -6.97 1.91
N LYS A 206 -19.80 -7.53 1.43
CA LYS A 206 -20.51 -8.65 2.09
C LYS A 206 -19.83 -10.00 1.87
N THR A 207 -19.30 -10.25 0.68
CA THR A 207 -18.77 -11.58 0.32
C THR A 207 -17.25 -11.69 0.43
N GLY A 208 -16.55 -10.55 0.42
CA GLY A 208 -15.07 -10.50 0.30
C GLY A 208 -14.55 -11.02 -1.03
N LYS A 209 -15.41 -11.18 -2.06
CA LYS A 209 -15.04 -11.67 -3.39
C LYS A 209 -15.35 -10.62 -4.45
N LEU A 210 -14.68 -10.72 -5.60
CA LEU A 210 -15.11 -9.98 -6.78
C LEU A 210 -16.48 -10.48 -7.24
N PRO A 211 -17.34 -9.57 -7.76
CA PRO A 211 -18.59 -9.96 -8.40
C PRO A 211 -18.36 -11.02 -9.49
N GLU A 212 -19.31 -11.93 -9.64
CA GLU A 212 -19.29 -12.94 -10.70
C GLU A 212 -19.68 -12.31 -12.04
N GLY A 213 -19.13 -12.86 -13.12
CA GLY A 213 -19.38 -12.35 -14.49
C GLY A 213 -18.53 -11.11 -14.82
N ASP A 214 -18.98 -10.36 -15.83
CA ASP A 214 -18.26 -9.24 -16.41
C ASP A 214 -18.82 -7.86 -15.95
N ASP A 215 -19.76 -7.83 -15.01
CA ASP A 215 -20.47 -6.60 -14.62
C ASP A 215 -19.52 -5.54 -14.09
N LEU A 216 -18.57 -5.92 -13.22
CA LEU A 216 -17.55 -5.00 -12.73
C LEU A 216 -16.65 -4.48 -13.86
N GLN A 217 -16.23 -5.36 -14.76
CA GLN A 217 -15.40 -4.99 -15.90
C GLN A 217 -16.15 -4.06 -16.85
N ASN A 218 -17.41 -4.33 -17.13
CA ASN A 218 -18.26 -3.49 -17.98
C ASN A 218 -18.53 -2.12 -17.35
N ALA A 219 -18.76 -2.06 -16.04
CA ALA A 219 -18.95 -0.80 -15.32
C ALA A 219 -17.70 0.09 -15.39
N VAL A 220 -16.52 -0.48 -15.09
CA VAL A 220 -15.25 0.24 -15.16
C VAL A 220 -14.90 0.63 -16.59
N ALA A 221 -15.13 -0.25 -17.57
CA ALA A 221 -14.91 0.06 -19.00
C ALA A 221 -15.77 1.24 -19.45
N LYS A 222 -17.07 1.21 -19.15
CA LYS A 222 -18.01 2.28 -19.50
C LYS A 222 -17.59 3.62 -18.89
N PHE A 223 -17.18 3.64 -17.62
CA PHE A 223 -16.64 4.86 -17.01
C PHE A 223 -15.38 5.33 -17.73
N SER A 224 -14.43 4.43 -18.00
CA SER A 224 -13.15 4.77 -18.63
C SER A 224 -13.31 5.33 -20.04
N GLU A 225 -14.34 4.90 -20.81
CA GLU A 225 -14.67 5.43 -22.12
C GLU A 225 -15.22 6.87 -22.05
N THR A 226 -15.92 7.21 -20.96
CA THR A 226 -16.51 8.56 -20.77
C THR A 226 -15.56 9.52 -20.08
N PHE A 227 -14.51 9.03 -19.43
CA PHE A 227 -13.54 9.87 -18.73
C PHE A 227 -12.74 10.72 -19.71
N GLN A 228 -12.79 12.04 -19.53
CA GLN A 228 -12.03 13.00 -20.34
C GLN A 228 -10.88 13.56 -19.49
N GLY A 229 -9.66 13.37 -19.97
CA GLY A 229 -8.47 13.97 -19.36
C GLY A 229 -8.48 15.50 -19.48
N THR A 230 -7.83 16.20 -18.56
CA THR A 230 -7.79 17.67 -18.48
C THR A 230 -7.32 18.32 -19.78
N LYS A 231 -6.37 17.72 -20.48
CA LYS A 231 -5.88 18.24 -21.77
C LYS A 231 -6.93 18.21 -22.91
N LYS A 232 -7.87 17.25 -22.87
CA LYS A 232 -8.98 17.20 -23.83
C LYS A 232 -10.07 18.19 -23.51
N GLN A 233 -10.39 18.38 -22.24
CA GLN A 233 -11.40 19.36 -21.82
C GLN A 233 -11.03 20.79 -22.25
N VAL A 234 -9.75 21.18 -22.04
CA VAL A 234 -9.26 22.52 -22.47
C VAL A 234 -9.23 22.69 -23.99
N ALA A 235 -9.17 21.60 -24.76
CA ALA A 235 -9.20 21.67 -26.23
C ALA A 235 -10.61 21.78 -26.81
N GLU A 236 -11.64 21.29 -26.11
CA GLU A 236 -13.05 21.40 -26.51
C GLU A 236 -13.70 22.74 -26.09
N GLU A 237 -13.11 23.44 -25.11
CA GLU A 237 -13.55 24.78 -24.67
C GLU A 237 -12.94 25.94 -25.49
N LYS A 238 -12.05 25.69 -26.46
CA LYS A 238 -11.44 26.66 -27.37
C LYS A 238 -12.01 26.54 -28.78
#